data_60f9bb52ed901ab37af546b52d6ddd60
#
_entry.id   60f9bb52ed901ab37af546b52d6ddd60
#
_cell.length_a   1.000
_cell.length_b   1.000
_cell.length_c   1.000
_cell.angle_alpha   90.00
_cell.angle_beta   90.00
_cell.angle_gamma   90.00
#
_symmetry.space_group_name_H-M   'P 1'
#
loop_
_entity.id
_entity.type
_entity.pdbx_description
1 polymer ?
#
loop_
_entity_poly.entity_id
_entity_poly.type
_entity_poly.pdbx_seq_one_letter_code
_entity_poly.pdbx_strand_id
1 'polypeptide(L)'
;MSVRISANDWMGELGVTPDEAVEIARAFSEAGADLIDVSAGQTWADCEPVYGRMFQTPFADQVRNEARVAAMAVGNIYETDHVNSILAAGRADLVALARPHLVDPMWTLRAAALQEYRDVHVPPPYLGGQAQLARNLKRAAEQEAMKA
;
A
#
# COMPACT_ATOMS: atom_id res chain seq x y z
N MET A 1 3.37 -6.60 -16.47
CA MET A 1 4.18 -7.43 -15.54
C MET A 1 4.60 -6.57 -14.36
N SER A 2 4.50 -7.06 -13.10
CA SER A 2 5.05 -6.36 -11.95
C SER A 2 6.33 -7.06 -11.45
N VAL A 3 7.29 -6.27 -10.97
CA VAL A 3 8.55 -6.75 -10.41
C VAL A 3 8.70 -6.22 -8.99
N ARG A 4 8.99 -7.11 -8.02
CA ARG A 4 9.33 -6.68 -6.67
C ARG A 4 10.84 -6.54 -6.54
N ILE A 5 11.27 -5.44 -5.95
CA ILE A 5 12.67 -5.16 -5.65
C ILE A 5 12.88 -4.94 -4.15
N SER A 6 14.11 -5.12 -3.67
CA SER A 6 14.57 -4.55 -2.41
C SER A 6 15.17 -3.18 -2.71
N ALA A 7 14.56 -2.13 -2.20
CA ALA A 7 15.02 -0.77 -2.46
C ALA A 7 16.04 -0.27 -1.42
N ASN A 8 16.24 -1.03 -0.37
CA ASN A 8 17.29 -0.79 0.62
C ASN A 8 17.57 -2.10 1.37
N ASP A 9 18.78 -2.59 1.25
CA ASP A 9 19.20 -3.81 1.96
C ASP A 9 19.68 -3.54 3.38
N TRP A 10 19.77 -2.27 3.79
CA TRP A 10 20.22 -1.84 5.11
C TRP A 10 21.65 -2.32 5.45
N MET A 11 22.48 -2.42 4.41
CA MET A 11 23.87 -2.89 4.48
C MET A 11 24.88 -1.81 4.03
N GLY A 12 24.43 -0.56 3.88
CA GLY A 12 25.26 0.49 3.30
C GLY A 12 25.74 0.10 1.89
N GLU A 13 27.02 0.33 1.62
CA GLU A 13 27.63 0.03 0.30
C GLU A 13 27.75 -1.47 -0.05
N LEU A 14 27.44 -2.36 0.90
CA LEU A 14 27.46 -3.81 0.67
C LEU A 14 26.15 -4.38 0.14
N GLY A 15 25.11 -3.58 0.06
CA GLY A 15 23.79 -3.96 -0.43
C GLY A 15 23.18 -2.88 -1.30
N VAL A 16 21.98 -3.13 -1.82
CA VAL A 16 21.24 -2.16 -2.63
C VAL A 16 20.91 -0.94 -1.76
N THR A 17 21.28 0.22 -2.27
CA THR A 17 20.95 1.53 -1.71
C THR A 17 19.69 2.11 -2.36
N PRO A 18 19.00 3.08 -1.73
CA PRO A 18 17.83 3.71 -2.33
C PRO A 18 18.09 4.36 -3.71
N ASP A 19 19.29 4.93 -3.90
CA ASP A 19 19.65 5.55 -5.19
C ASP A 19 19.88 4.50 -6.28
N GLU A 20 20.52 3.39 -5.95
CA GLU A 20 20.66 2.26 -6.87
C GLU A 20 19.32 1.62 -7.21
N ALA A 21 18.39 1.57 -6.25
CA ALA A 21 17.04 1.05 -6.49
C ALA A 21 16.28 1.88 -7.54
N VAL A 22 16.52 3.19 -7.64
CA VAL A 22 15.96 4.05 -8.70
C VAL A 22 16.46 3.60 -10.07
N GLU A 23 17.77 3.34 -10.20
CA GLU A 23 18.36 2.88 -11.45
C GLU A 23 17.91 1.46 -11.81
N ILE A 24 17.82 0.58 -10.84
CA ILE A 24 17.28 -0.79 -10.99
C ILE A 24 15.82 -0.74 -11.46
N ALA A 25 14.99 0.11 -10.86
CA ALA A 25 13.59 0.29 -11.25
C ALA A 25 13.46 0.80 -12.68
N ARG A 26 14.30 1.75 -13.08
CA ARG A 26 14.35 2.27 -14.46
C ARG A 26 14.72 1.19 -15.47
N ALA A 27 15.75 0.40 -15.16
CA ALA A 27 16.18 -0.70 -16.02
C ALA A 27 15.08 -1.78 -16.19
N PHE A 28 14.35 -2.13 -15.12
CA PHE A 28 13.22 -3.05 -15.23
C PHE A 28 12.07 -2.46 -16.06
N SER A 29 11.77 -1.17 -15.93
CA SER A 29 10.73 -0.51 -16.73
C SER A 29 11.12 -0.48 -18.21
N GLU A 30 12.36 -0.18 -18.54
CA GLU A 30 12.90 -0.21 -19.92
C GLU A 30 12.85 -1.63 -20.51
N ALA A 31 13.01 -2.66 -19.67
CA ALA A 31 12.87 -4.06 -20.06
C ALA A 31 11.39 -4.53 -20.15
N GLY A 32 10.41 -3.66 -19.90
CA GLY A 32 8.98 -3.94 -20.08
C GLY A 32 8.23 -4.26 -18.80
N ALA A 33 8.74 -3.91 -17.63
CA ALA A 33 7.96 -3.96 -16.39
C ALA A 33 6.97 -2.78 -16.34
N ASP A 34 5.70 -3.07 -16.02
CA ASP A 34 4.64 -2.07 -15.91
C ASP A 34 4.54 -1.45 -14.52
N LEU A 35 5.05 -2.14 -13.50
CA LEU A 35 4.92 -1.74 -12.10
C LEU A 35 6.08 -2.28 -11.27
N ILE A 36 6.64 -1.44 -10.42
CA ILE A 36 7.65 -1.82 -9.43
C ILE A 36 7.01 -1.90 -8.04
N ASP A 37 7.02 -3.08 -7.44
CA ASP A 37 6.60 -3.32 -6.06
C ASP A 37 7.82 -3.12 -5.15
N VAL A 38 7.79 -2.04 -4.36
CA VAL A 38 8.95 -1.53 -3.64
C VAL A 38 8.94 -2.01 -2.20
N SER A 39 9.76 -3.00 -1.90
CA SER A 39 10.04 -3.47 -0.53
C SER A 39 11.45 -3.10 -0.09
N ALA A 40 11.82 -3.41 1.15
CA ALA A 40 13.16 -3.16 1.68
C ALA A 40 13.51 -4.13 2.81
N GLY A 41 14.75 -4.55 2.86
CA GLY A 41 15.32 -5.39 3.93
C GLY A 41 15.03 -6.89 3.80
N GLN A 42 15.51 -7.64 4.79
CA GLN A 42 15.43 -9.11 4.88
C GLN A 42 16.17 -9.86 3.75
N THR A 43 17.08 -9.19 3.08
CA THR A 43 17.98 -9.77 2.09
C THR A 43 19.23 -10.40 2.73
N TRP A 44 19.57 -9.94 3.93
CA TRP A 44 20.70 -10.41 4.70
C TRP A 44 20.35 -10.58 6.18
N ALA A 45 20.96 -11.57 6.85
CA ALA A 45 20.63 -11.92 8.24
C ALA A 45 21.01 -10.82 9.25
N ASP A 46 22.08 -10.09 8.98
CA ASP A 46 22.65 -9.09 9.86
C ASP A 46 22.23 -7.67 9.50
N CYS A 47 21.26 -7.49 8.57
CA CYS A 47 20.74 -6.17 8.26
C CYS A 47 19.91 -5.60 9.42
N GLU A 48 20.01 -4.31 9.65
CA GLU A 48 19.29 -3.59 10.72
C GLU A 48 18.26 -2.60 10.14
N PRO A 49 17.10 -3.06 9.64
CA PRO A 49 16.09 -2.18 9.10
C PRO A 49 15.49 -1.26 10.17
N VAL A 50 15.31 0.00 9.84
CA VAL A 50 14.59 0.94 10.69
C VAL A 50 13.09 0.76 10.46
N TYR A 51 12.44 0.02 11.34
CA TYR A 51 11.01 -0.23 11.27
C TYR A 51 10.17 0.96 11.78
N GLY A 52 8.98 1.07 11.26
CA GLY A 52 8.00 2.08 11.65
C GLY A 52 6.74 1.98 10.82
N ARG A 53 5.80 2.86 11.07
CA ARG A 53 4.59 2.97 10.26
C ARG A 53 4.97 3.43 8.84
N MET A 54 4.52 2.69 7.81
CA MET A 54 4.79 3.00 6.40
C MET A 54 6.30 3.12 6.06
N PHE A 55 7.17 2.36 6.77
CA PHE A 55 8.63 2.55 6.76
C PHE A 55 9.28 2.35 5.37
N GLN A 56 8.63 1.64 4.45
CA GLN A 56 9.13 1.44 3.09
C GLN A 56 8.57 2.47 2.09
N THR A 57 7.56 3.26 2.49
CA THR A 57 6.93 4.26 1.61
C THR A 57 7.91 5.32 1.07
N PRO A 58 8.92 5.80 1.82
CA PRO A 58 9.92 6.71 1.26
C PRO A 58 10.65 6.16 0.04
N PHE A 59 10.92 4.87 0.01
CA PHE A 59 11.58 4.22 -1.14
C PHE A 59 10.64 4.09 -2.34
N ALA A 60 9.36 3.80 -2.12
CA ALA A 60 8.35 3.80 -3.18
C ALA A 60 8.18 5.19 -3.78
N ASP A 61 8.18 6.22 -2.94
CA ASP A 61 8.14 7.63 -3.32
C ASP A 61 9.33 8.00 -4.21
N GLN A 62 10.54 7.63 -3.79
CA GLN A 62 11.77 7.89 -4.55
C GLN A 62 11.74 7.18 -5.90
N VAL A 63 11.45 5.88 -5.95
CA VAL A 63 11.34 5.10 -7.18
C VAL A 63 10.31 5.72 -8.12
N ARG A 64 9.11 6.03 -7.62
CA ARG A 64 8.05 6.62 -8.44
C ARG A 64 8.44 7.96 -9.05
N ASN A 65 8.99 8.84 -8.25
CA ASN A 65 9.17 10.23 -8.65
C ASN A 65 10.52 10.49 -9.34
N GLU A 66 11.57 9.73 -9.02
CA GLU A 66 12.88 9.88 -9.64
C GLU A 66 13.09 8.95 -10.86
N ALA A 67 12.71 7.68 -10.76
CA ALA A 67 12.73 6.78 -11.91
C ALA A 67 11.58 7.07 -12.90
N ARG A 68 10.50 7.73 -12.44
CA ARG A 68 9.27 8.01 -13.22
C ARG A 68 8.59 6.75 -13.73
N VAL A 69 8.52 5.74 -12.88
CA VAL A 69 7.87 4.46 -13.16
C VAL A 69 6.70 4.27 -12.18
N ALA A 70 5.70 3.49 -12.59
CA ALA A 70 4.61 3.16 -11.67
C ALA A 70 5.14 2.35 -10.50
N ALA A 71 4.78 2.73 -9.27
CA ALA A 71 5.26 2.10 -8.05
C ALA A 71 4.12 1.65 -7.14
N MET A 72 4.35 0.52 -6.45
CA MET A 72 3.48 0.01 -5.41
C MET A 72 4.20 0.03 -4.07
N ALA A 73 3.61 0.72 -3.09
CA ALA A 73 4.13 0.76 -1.72
C ALA A 73 3.64 -0.43 -0.92
N VAL A 74 4.51 -0.98 -0.08
CA VAL A 74 4.21 -2.05 0.87
C VAL A 74 4.95 -1.77 2.18
N GLY A 75 4.58 -2.40 3.27
CA GLY A 75 5.33 -2.40 4.53
C GLY A 75 4.72 -1.55 5.63
N ASN A 76 4.14 -2.25 6.61
CA ASN A 76 3.49 -1.69 7.79
C ASN A 76 2.43 -0.61 7.48
N ILE A 77 1.64 -0.86 6.43
CA ILE A 77 0.46 -0.08 6.04
C ILE A 77 -0.76 -0.89 6.47
N TYR A 78 -1.62 -0.34 7.33
CA TYR A 78 -2.74 -1.10 7.93
C TYR A 78 -4.01 -0.28 8.15
N GLU A 79 -3.94 1.05 8.06
CA GLU A 79 -5.09 1.94 8.18
C GLU A 79 -5.46 2.55 6.82
N THR A 80 -6.74 2.88 6.65
CA THR A 80 -7.24 3.53 5.43
C THR A 80 -6.54 4.87 5.19
N ASP A 81 -6.28 5.63 6.26
CA ASP A 81 -5.59 6.93 6.18
C ASP A 81 -4.14 6.79 5.71
N HIS A 82 -3.47 5.67 6.04
CA HIS A 82 -2.14 5.38 5.49
C HIS A 82 -2.21 5.28 3.96
N VAL A 83 -3.16 4.47 3.46
CA VAL A 83 -3.36 4.27 2.01
C VAL A 83 -3.69 5.60 1.34
N ASN A 84 -4.69 6.33 1.88
CA ASN A 84 -5.11 7.61 1.33
C ASN A 84 -3.98 8.63 1.29
N SER A 85 -3.18 8.74 2.35
CA SER A 85 -2.06 9.69 2.41
C SER A 85 -0.95 9.35 1.40
N ILE A 86 -0.66 8.07 1.19
CA ILE A 86 0.34 7.62 0.20
C ILE A 86 -0.11 7.98 -1.21
N LEU A 87 -1.36 7.64 -1.57
CA LEU A 87 -1.88 7.85 -2.91
C LEU A 87 -2.12 9.34 -3.19
N ALA A 88 -2.74 10.07 -2.26
CA ALA A 88 -3.04 11.50 -2.43
C ALA A 88 -1.77 12.36 -2.52
N ALA A 89 -0.70 12.00 -1.82
CA ALA A 89 0.58 12.68 -1.92
C ALA A 89 1.42 12.26 -3.16
N GLY A 90 0.93 11.35 -3.98
CA GLY A 90 1.65 10.88 -5.17
C GLY A 90 2.93 10.09 -4.84
N ARG A 91 2.96 9.40 -3.71
CA ARG A 91 4.13 8.65 -3.25
C ARG A 91 4.18 7.22 -3.80
N ALA A 92 3.04 6.70 -4.24
CA ALA A 92 2.90 5.46 -4.98
C ALA A 92 1.61 5.50 -5.82
N ASP A 93 1.48 4.59 -6.78
CA ASP A 93 0.27 4.42 -7.60
C ASP A 93 -0.65 3.34 -7.04
N LEU A 94 -0.08 2.36 -6.35
CA LEU A 94 -0.80 1.27 -5.68
C LEU A 94 -0.23 1.04 -4.27
N VAL A 95 -1.02 0.37 -3.43
CA VAL A 95 -0.60 -0.06 -2.10
C VAL A 95 -0.90 -1.55 -1.93
N ALA A 96 0.11 -2.31 -1.50
CA ALA A 96 -0.03 -3.72 -1.16
C ALA A 96 -0.23 -3.91 0.34
N LEU A 97 -1.26 -4.66 0.70
CA LEU A 97 -1.59 -5.02 2.08
C LEU A 97 -1.53 -6.53 2.26
N ALA A 98 -0.80 -7.02 3.25
CA ALA A 98 -0.74 -8.44 3.60
C ALA A 98 -1.45 -8.73 4.93
N ARG A 99 -0.81 -8.41 6.05
CA ARG A 99 -1.33 -8.70 7.39
C ARG A 99 -2.72 -8.10 7.68
N PRO A 100 -3.08 -6.90 7.20
CA PRO A 100 -4.44 -6.40 7.36
C PRO A 100 -5.50 -7.33 6.77
N HIS A 101 -5.26 -7.93 5.61
CA HIS A 101 -6.17 -8.89 5.00
C HIS A 101 -6.18 -10.28 5.67
N LEU A 102 -5.14 -10.64 6.44
CA LEU A 102 -5.17 -11.84 7.26
C LEU A 102 -6.05 -11.67 8.50
N VAL A 103 -6.14 -10.46 9.03
CA VAL A 103 -6.99 -10.13 10.19
C VAL A 103 -8.43 -9.81 9.74
N ASP A 104 -8.59 -9.04 8.68
CA ASP A 104 -9.89 -8.69 8.08
C ASP A 104 -9.83 -8.96 6.57
N PRO A 105 -10.24 -10.15 6.10
CA PRO A 105 -10.26 -10.49 4.67
C PRO A 105 -11.07 -9.53 3.82
N MET A 106 -12.05 -8.84 4.41
CA MET A 106 -12.91 -7.85 3.75
C MET A 106 -12.45 -6.40 3.97
N TRP A 107 -11.20 -6.20 4.39
CA TRP A 107 -10.65 -4.88 4.72
C TRP A 107 -10.92 -3.84 3.61
N THR A 108 -10.65 -4.18 2.35
CA THR A 108 -10.86 -3.26 1.21
C THR A 108 -12.33 -2.90 1.03
N LEU A 109 -13.25 -3.88 1.14
CA LEU A 109 -14.70 -3.62 1.04
C LEU A 109 -15.21 -2.78 2.22
N ARG A 110 -14.67 -3.00 3.41
CA ARG A 110 -14.97 -2.19 4.60
C ARG A 110 -14.45 -0.76 4.44
N ALA A 111 -13.22 -0.59 3.96
CA ALA A 111 -12.64 0.73 3.69
C ALA A 111 -13.47 1.51 2.66
N ALA A 112 -13.89 0.86 1.57
CA ALA A 112 -14.77 1.45 0.57
C ALA A 112 -16.11 1.90 1.17
N ALA A 113 -16.74 1.05 2.00
CA ALA A 113 -18.00 1.38 2.65
C ALA A 113 -17.87 2.55 3.63
N LEU A 114 -16.80 2.61 4.42
CA LEU A 114 -16.50 3.72 5.34
C LEU A 114 -16.28 5.06 4.63
N GLN A 115 -15.74 5.02 3.42
CA GLN A 115 -15.52 6.19 2.57
C GLN A 115 -16.69 6.47 1.60
N GLU A 116 -17.81 5.75 1.75
CA GLU A 116 -18.99 5.85 0.88
C GLU A 116 -18.71 5.60 -0.60
N TYR A 117 -17.58 4.92 -0.93
CA TYR A 117 -17.23 4.56 -2.28
C TYR A 117 -18.04 3.34 -2.74
N ARG A 118 -18.83 3.49 -3.82
CA ARG A 118 -19.81 2.50 -4.26
C ARG A 118 -19.40 1.72 -5.50
N ASP A 119 -18.38 2.16 -6.23
CA ASP A 119 -17.95 1.53 -7.49
C ASP A 119 -16.99 0.35 -7.27
N VAL A 120 -16.91 -0.18 -6.04
CA VAL A 120 -16.15 -1.39 -5.74
C VAL A 120 -16.91 -2.64 -6.18
N HIS A 121 -16.23 -3.53 -6.90
CA HIS A 121 -16.81 -4.83 -7.25
C HIS A 121 -16.98 -5.69 -6.01
N VAL A 122 -18.22 -6.10 -5.73
CA VAL A 122 -18.55 -7.04 -4.65
C VAL A 122 -19.03 -8.34 -5.26
N PRO A 123 -18.35 -9.47 -5.02
CA PRO A 123 -18.83 -10.76 -5.53
C PRO A 123 -20.25 -11.06 -5.03
N PRO A 124 -21.13 -11.66 -5.87
CA PRO A 124 -22.54 -11.86 -5.55
C PRO A 124 -22.86 -12.49 -4.18
N PRO A 125 -22.09 -13.50 -3.70
CA PRO A 125 -22.35 -14.08 -2.38
C PRO A 125 -22.19 -13.11 -1.20
N TYR A 126 -21.45 -12.00 -1.37
CA TYR A 126 -21.16 -11.02 -0.31
C TYR A 126 -22.05 -9.78 -0.35
N LEU A 127 -22.91 -9.63 -1.38
CA LEU A 127 -23.79 -8.45 -1.53
C LEU A 127 -24.68 -8.22 -0.31
N GLY A 128 -25.23 -9.28 0.29
CA GLY A 128 -26.05 -9.17 1.50
C GLY A 128 -25.28 -8.60 2.69
N GLY A 129 -24.02 -9.02 2.87
CA GLY A 129 -23.13 -8.51 3.91
C GLY A 129 -22.75 -7.04 3.68
N GLN A 130 -22.44 -6.66 2.45
CA GLN A 130 -22.14 -5.28 2.09
C GLN A 130 -23.33 -4.35 2.34
N ALA A 131 -24.53 -4.76 1.94
CA ALA A 131 -25.75 -4.01 2.20
C ALA A 131 -26.04 -3.85 3.71
N GLN A 132 -25.77 -4.88 4.52
CA GLN A 132 -25.91 -4.81 5.97
C GLN A 132 -24.89 -3.83 6.58
N LEU A 133 -23.63 -3.88 6.15
CA LEU A 133 -22.59 -2.96 6.60
C LEU A 133 -22.98 -1.50 6.33
N ALA A 134 -23.43 -1.18 5.11
CA ALA A 134 -23.88 0.17 4.75
C ALA A 134 -25.03 0.67 5.64
N ARG A 135 -26.03 -0.19 5.94
CA ARG A 135 -27.12 0.16 6.88
C ARG A 135 -26.62 0.42 8.30
N ASN A 136 -25.67 -0.36 8.77
CA ASN A 136 -25.11 -0.22 10.12
C ASN A 136 -24.31 1.09 10.24
N LEU A 137 -23.49 1.42 9.25
CA LEU A 137 -22.73 2.67 9.22
C LEU A 137 -23.64 3.89 9.21
N LYS A 138 -24.71 3.87 8.39
CA LYS A 138 -25.72 4.94 8.37
C LYS A 138 -26.36 5.15 9.72
N ARG A 139 -26.79 4.07 10.39
CA ARG A 139 -27.40 4.15 11.73
C ARG A 139 -26.41 4.68 12.77
N ALA A 140 -25.15 4.29 12.70
CA ALA A 140 -24.12 4.78 13.62
C ALA A 140 -23.93 6.30 13.45
N ALA A 141 -23.84 6.80 12.22
CA ALA A 141 -23.72 8.23 11.91
C ALA A 141 -24.93 9.03 12.40
N GLU A 142 -26.16 8.51 12.20
CA GLU A 142 -27.39 9.13 12.71
C GLU A 142 -27.41 9.21 14.25
N GLN A 143 -26.92 8.18 14.93
CA GLN A 143 -26.83 8.16 16.40
C GLN A 143 -25.78 9.15 16.93
N GLU A 144 -24.67 9.31 16.26
CA GLU A 144 -23.65 10.30 16.62
C GLU A 144 -24.17 11.72 16.43
N ALA A 145 -24.83 11.99 15.32
CA ALA A 145 -25.41 13.31 15.04
C ALA A 145 -26.51 13.72 16.07
N MET A 146 -27.21 12.76 16.66
CA MET A 146 -28.19 13.03 17.74
C MET A 146 -27.57 13.31 19.10
N LYS A 147 -26.27 13.03 19.30
CA LYS A 147 -25.56 13.26 20.58
C LYS A 147 -24.79 14.58 20.58
N ALA A 148 -24.58 15.18 19.42
CA ALA A 148 -23.90 16.47 19.23
C ALA A 148 -24.86 17.63 19.34
#